data_cb57c23f0d63636c034273dbca9fcbc2
#
_entry.id   cb57c23f0d63636c034273dbca9fcbc2
#
_cell.length_a   1.000
_cell.length_b   1.000
_cell.length_c   1.000
_cell.angle_alpha   90.00
_cell.angle_beta   90.00
_cell.angle_gamma   90.00
#
_symmetry.space_group_name_H-M   'P 1'
#
loop_
_entity.id
_entity.type
_entity.pdbx_description
1 polymer ?
#
loop_
_entity_poly.entity_id
_entity_poly.type
_entity_poly.pdbx_seq_one_letter_code
_entity_poly.pdbx_strand_id
1 'polypeptide(L)'
;AQESRGLGDVYKRQVSGRGELHLSVLIENMRREGYEFAVSKAEVLYKEDERGKLLEPMELAYIDVPEEFSGTVIQKMSERKGSLQGMSTGSDGSTRLEFEIPARGLIGFRGEFMTSTKGTGILNTSFDDYAPYKGDIQYRKQGSLIAFEAGESVTYGLFAAQERGTLFIGPGERVYAGMVIGQNGKAEDIELNVCKTKHLTNTRSSSADDALKLTPPKVLSL
;
A
#
# COMPACT_ATOMS: atom_id res chain seq x y z
N ALA A 1 24.69 2.32 26.90
CA ALA A 1 23.56 3.00 27.53
C ALA A 1 22.26 2.37 27.03
N GLN A 2 21.56 1.68 27.93
CA GLN A 2 20.28 1.07 27.66
C GLN A 2 19.23 2.20 27.75
N GLU A 3 18.86 2.76 26.61
CA GLU A 3 17.84 3.80 26.59
C GLU A 3 16.48 3.23 26.94
N SER A 4 15.88 3.77 27.97
CA SER A 4 14.52 3.52 28.38
C SER A 4 13.56 3.87 27.23
N ARG A 5 12.99 2.85 26.60
CA ARG A 5 11.94 3.01 25.60
C ARG A 5 10.60 3.23 26.29
N GLY A 6 10.42 4.40 26.88
CA GLY A 6 9.14 4.82 27.44
C GLY A 6 8.17 5.31 26.34
N LEU A 7 6.86 5.27 26.63
CA LEU A 7 5.80 5.80 25.75
C LEU A 7 6.06 7.24 25.26
N GLY A 8 6.82 8.05 26.03
CA GLY A 8 7.23 9.39 25.62
C GLY A 8 8.12 9.47 24.37
N ASP A 9 8.84 8.40 24.01
CA ASP A 9 9.68 8.37 22.81
C ASP A 9 8.88 8.14 21.53
N VAL A 10 7.69 7.54 21.61
CA VAL A 10 6.81 7.32 20.47
C VAL A 10 6.30 8.66 19.92
N TYR A 11 5.87 9.57 20.79
CA TYR A 11 5.39 10.89 20.37
C TYR A 11 6.45 11.76 19.71
N LYS A 12 7.71 11.63 20.11
CA LYS A 12 8.83 12.39 19.53
C LYS A 12 9.16 11.95 18.09
N ARG A 13 8.64 10.83 17.64
CA ARG A 13 8.86 10.28 16.30
C ARG A 13 7.67 10.45 15.36
N GLN A 14 6.59 11.03 15.84
CA GLN A 14 5.41 11.30 15.03
C GLN A 14 5.57 12.61 14.27
N VAL A 15 5.21 12.57 12.99
CA VAL A 15 5.19 13.74 12.12
C VAL A 15 3.81 13.87 11.51
N SER A 16 3.25 15.06 11.55
CA SER A 16 1.96 15.38 10.95
C SER A 16 2.14 16.26 9.73
N GLY A 17 1.42 15.95 8.66
CA GLY A 17 1.42 16.71 7.42
C GLY A 17 0.00 17.00 6.95
N ARG A 18 -0.14 17.93 5.99
CA ARG A 18 -1.43 18.27 5.38
C ARG A 18 -2.01 17.15 4.52
N GLY A 19 -1.17 16.18 4.13
CA GLY A 19 -1.55 15.05 3.31
C GLY A 19 -0.33 14.22 2.92
N GLU A 20 -0.57 13.18 2.15
CA GLU A 20 0.40 12.16 1.76
C GLU A 20 1.60 12.78 1.02
N LEU A 21 1.36 13.69 0.07
CA LEU A 21 2.43 14.36 -0.68
C LEU A 21 3.36 15.19 0.22
N HIS A 22 2.81 15.88 1.20
CA HIS A 22 3.62 16.68 2.14
C HIS A 22 4.58 15.81 2.97
N LEU A 23 4.09 14.66 3.44
CA LEU A 23 4.90 13.69 4.16
C LEU A 23 5.94 13.02 3.25
N SER A 24 5.59 12.71 2.01
CA SER A 24 6.52 12.12 1.02
C SER A 24 7.69 13.05 0.71
N VAL A 25 7.45 14.35 0.58
CA VAL A 25 8.53 15.35 0.38
C VAL A 25 9.48 15.38 1.58
N LEU A 26 8.95 15.34 2.82
CA LEU A 26 9.79 15.30 4.02
C LEU A 26 10.64 14.02 4.05
N ILE A 27 10.05 12.86 3.78
CA ILE A 27 10.72 11.56 3.73
C ILE A 27 11.86 11.59 2.72
N GLU A 28 11.60 12.10 1.51
CA GLU A 28 12.60 12.18 0.45
C GLU A 28 13.76 13.11 0.83
N ASN A 29 13.47 14.27 1.43
CA ASN A 29 14.51 15.19 1.89
C ASN A 29 15.40 14.55 2.96
N MET A 30 14.81 13.85 3.94
CA MET A 30 15.57 13.13 4.97
C MET A 30 16.47 12.05 4.36
N ARG A 31 15.97 11.29 3.36
CA ARG A 31 16.78 10.29 2.66
C ARG A 31 17.96 10.93 1.92
N ARG A 32 17.77 12.06 1.27
CA ARG A 32 18.84 12.82 0.57
C ARG A 32 19.89 13.33 1.53
N GLU A 33 19.52 13.65 2.76
CA GLU A 33 20.45 14.02 3.82
C GLU A 33 21.19 12.84 4.44
N GLY A 34 20.89 11.59 4.01
CA GLY A 34 21.58 10.38 4.45
C GLY A 34 20.99 9.74 5.71
N TYR A 35 19.80 10.13 6.15
CA TYR A 35 19.14 9.48 7.27
C TYR A 35 18.56 8.12 6.87
N GLU A 36 18.81 7.11 7.71
CA GLU A 36 18.16 5.80 7.62
C GLU A 36 17.01 5.72 8.63
N PHE A 37 15.80 5.42 8.15
CA PHE A 37 14.62 5.34 8.99
C PHE A 37 13.54 4.45 8.37
N ALA A 38 12.66 3.92 9.20
CA ALA A 38 11.48 3.20 8.77
C ALA A 38 10.24 4.10 8.89
N VAL A 39 9.32 3.97 7.94
CA VAL A 39 8.07 4.75 7.91
C VAL A 39 6.90 3.80 8.10
N SER A 40 6.00 4.12 9.03
CA SER A 40 4.71 3.44 9.15
C SER A 40 3.72 3.99 8.13
N LYS A 41 2.64 3.26 7.90
CA LYS A 41 1.52 3.77 7.09
C LYS A 41 0.99 5.07 7.71
N ALA A 42 0.71 6.06 6.85
CA ALA A 42 0.08 7.30 7.30
C ALA A 42 -1.33 7.01 7.86
N GLU A 43 -1.65 7.67 8.96
CA GLU A 43 -2.96 7.58 9.63
C GLU A 43 -3.59 8.97 9.69
N VAL A 44 -4.92 9.03 9.60
CA VAL A 44 -5.66 10.28 9.77
C VAL A 44 -5.81 10.60 11.25
N LEU A 45 -5.94 11.89 11.57
CA LEU A 45 -6.18 12.33 12.95
C LEU A 45 -7.68 12.27 13.23
N TYR A 46 -8.06 11.39 14.15
CA TYR A 46 -9.43 11.26 14.64
C TYR A 46 -9.73 12.31 15.73
N LYS A 47 -11.01 12.60 15.94
CA LYS A 47 -11.52 13.37 17.06
C LYS A 47 -12.59 12.56 17.79
N GLU A 48 -12.91 12.95 19.00
CA GLU A 48 -14.05 12.43 19.73
C GLU A 48 -15.09 13.56 19.91
N ASP A 49 -16.36 13.21 19.76
CA ASP A 49 -17.44 14.12 20.08
C ASP A 49 -17.65 14.22 21.62
N GLU A 50 -18.56 15.09 22.07
CA GLU A 50 -18.87 15.28 23.48
C GLU A 50 -19.39 14.00 24.18
N ARG A 51 -19.76 12.97 23.40
CA ARG A 51 -20.29 11.69 23.89
C ARG A 51 -19.25 10.57 23.78
N GLY A 52 -17.99 10.89 23.43
CA GLY A 52 -16.91 9.93 23.23
C GLY A 52 -17.04 9.08 21.95
N LYS A 53 -17.83 9.50 20.96
CA LYS A 53 -17.90 8.83 19.67
C LYS A 53 -16.78 9.30 18.77
N LEU A 54 -16.17 8.35 18.07
CA LEU A 54 -15.08 8.60 17.13
C LEU A 54 -15.60 9.34 15.90
N LEU A 55 -14.95 10.47 15.60
CA LEU A 55 -15.16 11.27 14.39
C LEU A 55 -13.92 11.16 13.50
N GLU A 56 -14.14 11.06 12.19
CA GLU A 56 -13.08 11.03 11.19
C GLU A 56 -13.16 12.24 10.25
N PRO A 57 -11.99 12.73 9.75
CA PRO A 57 -11.97 13.83 8.80
C PRO A 57 -12.55 13.38 7.46
N MET A 58 -13.43 14.20 6.90
CA MET A 58 -14.04 14.01 5.59
C MET A 58 -13.44 14.96 4.57
N GLU A 59 -13.38 14.52 3.34
CA GLU A 59 -12.98 15.34 2.20
C GLU A 59 -14.06 15.33 1.13
N LEU A 60 -14.21 16.48 0.45
CA LEU A 60 -14.94 16.59 -0.80
C LEU A 60 -13.96 16.29 -1.93
N ALA A 61 -14.26 15.27 -2.72
CA ALA A 61 -13.48 14.89 -3.88
C ALA A 61 -14.22 15.23 -5.17
N TYR A 62 -13.60 16.05 -6.00
CA TYR A 62 -14.06 16.42 -7.33
C TYR A 62 -13.23 15.67 -8.37
N ILE A 63 -13.89 14.85 -9.15
CA ILE A 63 -13.24 13.92 -10.07
C ILE A 63 -13.76 14.16 -11.47
N ASP A 64 -12.86 14.52 -12.39
CA ASP A 64 -13.16 14.65 -13.82
C ASP A 64 -12.54 13.45 -14.55
N VAL A 65 -13.36 12.65 -15.22
CA VAL A 65 -12.93 11.46 -15.98
C VAL A 65 -13.72 11.32 -17.28
N PRO A 66 -13.14 10.70 -18.33
CA PRO A 66 -13.91 10.21 -19.45
C PRO A 66 -15.05 9.30 -19.00
N GLU A 67 -16.21 9.38 -19.68
CA GLU A 67 -17.43 8.65 -19.30
C GLU A 67 -17.19 7.13 -19.15
N GLU A 68 -16.32 6.56 -19.99
CA GLU A 68 -15.97 5.12 -19.94
C GLU A 68 -15.38 4.66 -18.60
N PHE A 69 -14.74 5.56 -17.82
CA PHE A 69 -14.12 5.25 -16.52
C PHE A 69 -15.00 5.62 -15.32
N SER A 70 -16.11 6.33 -15.53
CA SER A 70 -16.96 6.84 -14.45
C SER A 70 -17.47 5.72 -13.55
N GLY A 71 -17.96 4.63 -14.11
CA GLY A 71 -18.45 3.47 -13.35
C GLY A 71 -17.37 2.81 -12.49
N THR A 72 -16.15 2.65 -13.03
CA THR A 72 -15.01 2.09 -12.30
C THR A 72 -14.61 2.99 -11.13
N VAL A 73 -14.61 4.30 -11.35
CA VAL A 73 -14.26 5.28 -10.29
C VAL A 73 -15.32 5.28 -9.19
N ILE A 74 -16.61 5.29 -9.57
CA ILE A 74 -17.72 5.22 -8.59
C ILE A 74 -17.62 3.97 -7.72
N GLN A 75 -17.36 2.81 -8.31
CA GLN A 75 -17.18 1.57 -7.57
C GLN A 75 -16.03 1.67 -6.58
N LYS A 76 -14.84 2.14 -7.03
CA LYS A 76 -13.65 2.24 -6.18
C LYS A 76 -13.81 3.24 -5.04
N MET A 77 -14.45 4.37 -5.30
CA MET A 77 -14.75 5.37 -4.26
C MET A 77 -15.75 4.83 -3.23
N SER A 78 -16.77 4.08 -3.67
CA SER A 78 -17.74 3.46 -2.78
C SER A 78 -17.13 2.36 -1.91
N GLU A 79 -16.23 1.52 -2.45
CA GLU A 79 -15.46 0.52 -1.68
C GLU A 79 -14.64 1.20 -0.55
N ARG A 80 -14.25 2.46 -0.73
CA ARG A 80 -13.49 3.29 0.22
C ARG A 80 -14.39 4.18 1.11
N LYS A 81 -15.69 3.85 1.19
CA LYS A 81 -16.71 4.57 1.98
C LYS A 81 -17.03 5.98 1.47
N GLY A 82 -16.72 6.29 0.23
CA GLY A 82 -17.15 7.52 -0.44
C GLY A 82 -18.64 7.46 -0.79
N SER A 83 -19.31 8.56 -0.57
CA SER A 83 -20.72 8.78 -0.92
C SER A 83 -20.79 9.72 -2.12
N LEU A 84 -21.39 9.29 -3.22
CA LEU A 84 -21.60 10.13 -4.40
C LEU A 84 -22.63 11.22 -4.07
N GLN A 85 -22.23 12.48 -4.18
CA GLN A 85 -23.07 13.64 -3.91
C GLN A 85 -23.66 14.24 -5.21
N GLY A 86 -22.90 14.18 -6.28
CA GLY A 86 -23.30 14.72 -7.58
C GLY A 86 -22.60 14.06 -8.75
N MET A 87 -23.27 14.07 -9.89
CA MET A 87 -22.69 13.62 -11.16
C MET A 87 -23.21 14.50 -12.28
N SER A 88 -22.33 14.98 -13.12
CA SER A 88 -22.70 15.74 -14.32
C SER A 88 -21.82 15.32 -15.49
N THR A 89 -22.44 15.16 -16.66
CA THR A 89 -21.73 14.80 -17.90
C THR A 89 -21.64 16.02 -18.79
N GLY A 90 -20.43 16.37 -19.20
CA GLY A 90 -20.14 17.44 -20.14
C GLY A 90 -20.45 17.04 -21.58
N SER A 91 -20.63 18.03 -22.45
CA SER A 91 -20.84 17.80 -23.90
C SER A 91 -19.59 17.29 -24.62
N ASP A 92 -18.44 17.29 -23.96
CA ASP A 92 -17.14 16.81 -24.43
C ASP A 92 -16.89 15.32 -24.11
N GLY A 93 -17.89 14.61 -23.50
CA GLY A 93 -17.75 13.23 -23.09
C GLY A 93 -17.00 13.04 -21.77
N SER A 94 -16.74 14.12 -21.04
CA SER A 94 -16.21 14.06 -19.68
C SER A 94 -17.34 13.94 -18.66
N THR A 95 -17.09 13.25 -17.57
CA THR A 95 -18.01 13.13 -16.43
C THR A 95 -17.35 13.68 -15.20
N ARG A 96 -18.00 14.65 -14.56
CA ARG A 96 -17.63 15.18 -13.24
C ARG A 96 -18.41 14.44 -12.16
N LEU A 97 -17.68 13.88 -11.21
CA LEU A 97 -18.20 13.19 -10.03
C LEU A 97 -17.83 13.98 -8.79
N GLU A 98 -18.77 14.13 -7.87
CA GLU A 98 -18.56 14.78 -6.58
C GLU A 98 -18.80 13.76 -5.47
N PHE A 99 -17.80 13.54 -4.63
CA PHE A 99 -17.87 12.58 -3.53
C PHE A 99 -17.55 13.25 -2.20
N GLU A 100 -18.28 12.86 -1.18
CA GLU A 100 -17.89 13.01 0.22
C GLU A 100 -17.24 11.71 0.67
N ILE A 101 -15.97 11.73 1.09
CA ILE A 101 -15.20 10.53 1.41
C ILE A 101 -14.36 10.73 2.68
N PRO A 102 -14.21 9.71 3.55
CA PRO A 102 -13.24 9.76 4.63
C PRO A 102 -11.83 9.99 4.09
N ALA A 103 -11.07 10.94 4.67
CA ALA A 103 -9.70 11.26 4.22
C ALA A 103 -8.80 10.01 4.18
N ARG A 104 -8.98 9.07 5.13
CA ARG A 104 -8.28 7.77 5.11
C ARG A 104 -8.58 6.96 3.85
N GLY A 105 -9.75 7.12 3.23
CA GLY A 105 -10.14 6.45 1.98
C GLY A 105 -9.32 6.91 0.77
N LEU A 106 -8.74 8.11 0.83
CA LEU A 106 -7.91 8.67 -0.23
C LEU A 106 -6.44 8.30 -0.10
N ILE A 107 -5.99 7.80 1.07
CA ILE A 107 -4.61 7.36 1.26
C ILE A 107 -4.29 6.22 0.28
N GLY A 108 -3.25 6.42 -0.55
CA GLY A 108 -2.83 5.47 -1.59
C GLY A 108 -3.80 5.34 -2.78
N PHE A 109 -4.92 6.08 -2.81
CA PHE A 109 -5.89 5.99 -3.90
C PHE A 109 -5.39 6.62 -5.20
N ARG A 110 -4.56 7.66 -5.12
CA ARG A 110 -4.11 8.41 -6.30
C ARG A 110 -3.42 7.53 -7.36
N GLY A 111 -2.56 6.61 -6.94
CA GLY A 111 -1.90 5.67 -7.85
C GLY A 111 -2.87 4.70 -8.52
N GLU A 112 -3.81 4.17 -7.74
CA GLU A 112 -4.87 3.29 -8.25
C GLU A 112 -5.81 4.03 -9.20
N PHE A 113 -6.16 5.28 -8.91
CA PHE A 113 -6.97 6.15 -9.74
C PHE A 113 -6.29 6.42 -11.09
N MET A 114 -5.02 6.82 -11.09
CA MET A 114 -4.26 7.06 -12.31
C MET A 114 -4.17 5.82 -13.19
N THR A 115 -3.94 4.65 -12.60
CA THR A 115 -3.94 3.37 -13.35
C THR A 115 -5.30 3.06 -13.94
N SER A 116 -6.38 3.23 -13.16
CA SER A 116 -7.75 2.89 -13.58
C SER A 116 -8.29 3.81 -14.66
N THR A 117 -7.82 5.06 -14.70
CA THR A 117 -8.21 6.07 -15.70
C THR A 117 -7.18 6.23 -16.82
N LYS A 118 -6.20 5.34 -16.92
CA LYS A 118 -5.08 5.41 -17.90
C LYS A 118 -4.38 6.78 -17.91
N GLY A 119 -4.33 7.44 -16.75
CA GLY A 119 -3.71 8.75 -16.58
C GLY A 119 -4.55 9.94 -17.06
N THR A 120 -5.78 9.73 -17.52
CA THR A 120 -6.63 10.81 -18.05
C THR A 120 -7.51 11.48 -16.99
N GLY A 121 -7.66 10.87 -15.82
CA GLY A 121 -8.50 11.40 -14.75
C GLY A 121 -7.84 12.53 -13.97
N ILE A 122 -8.65 13.46 -13.50
CA ILE A 122 -8.25 14.56 -12.61
C ILE A 122 -8.96 14.35 -11.28
N LEU A 123 -8.21 14.34 -10.18
CA LEU A 123 -8.70 14.20 -8.81
C LEU A 123 -8.25 15.40 -7.99
N ASN A 124 -9.21 16.20 -7.55
CA ASN A 124 -9.02 17.30 -6.61
C ASN A 124 -9.77 17.00 -5.32
N THR A 125 -9.16 17.27 -4.18
CA THR A 125 -9.78 17.06 -2.87
C THR A 125 -9.62 18.29 -2.00
N SER A 126 -10.59 18.53 -1.13
CA SER A 126 -10.56 19.57 -0.12
C SER A 126 -11.13 19.04 1.18
N PHE A 127 -10.52 19.42 2.30
CA PHE A 127 -11.10 19.12 3.61
C PHE A 127 -12.50 19.73 3.72
N ASP A 128 -13.44 18.96 4.25
CA ASP A 128 -14.81 19.39 4.53
C ASP A 128 -15.01 19.59 6.03
N ASP A 129 -15.32 18.54 6.76
CA ASP A 129 -15.59 18.56 8.20
C ASP A 129 -15.23 17.21 8.83
N TYR A 130 -15.58 17.03 10.09
CA TYR A 130 -15.50 15.76 10.81
C TYR A 130 -16.88 15.10 10.87
N ALA A 131 -16.97 13.84 10.48
CA ALA A 131 -18.19 13.04 10.54
C ALA A 131 -17.98 11.75 11.35
N PRO A 132 -19.07 11.12 11.82
CA PRO A 132 -18.98 9.84 12.50
C PRO A 132 -18.23 8.78 11.66
N TYR A 133 -17.40 7.98 12.32
CA TYR A 133 -16.61 6.93 11.69
C TYR A 133 -17.47 5.98 10.85
N LYS A 134 -17.18 5.87 9.54
CA LYS A 134 -17.98 5.10 8.56
C LYS A 134 -17.63 3.60 8.52
N GLY A 135 -16.91 3.09 9.53
CA GLY A 135 -16.50 1.68 9.60
C GLY A 135 -15.25 1.37 8.78
N ASP A 136 -14.78 0.13 8.84
CA ASP A 136 -13.51 -0.27 8.24
C ASP A 136 -13.53 -0.22 6.72
N ILE A 137 -12.38 0.15 6.14
CA ILE A 137 -12.11 0.10 4.70
C ILE A 137 -11.16 -1.05 4.45
N GLN A 138 -11.53 -1.96 3.57
CA GLN A 138 -10.64 -3.04 3.15
C GLN A 138 -9.65 -2.51 2.11
N TYR A 139 -8.46 -2.12 2.55
CA TYR A 139 -7.40 -1.63 1.66
C TYR A 139 -6.68 -2.76 0.90
N ARG A 140 -6.70 -3.97 1.43
CA ARG A 140 -5.94 -5.10 0.92
C ARG A 140 -6.88 -6.22 0.50
N LYS A 141 -6.85 -6.53 -0.81
CA LYS A 141 -7.50 -7.73 -1.36
C LYS A 141 -6.59 -8.96 -1.34
N GLN A 142 -5.28 -8.74 -1.15
CA GLN A 142 -4.24 -9.77 -1.21
C GLN A 142 -3.36 -9.73 0.04
N GLY A 143 -2.93 -10.90 0.49
CA GLY A 143 -2.04 -11.06 1.62
C GLY A 143 -0.58 -10.70 1.30
N SER A 144 0.29 -10.88 2.28
CA SER A 144 1.74 -10.73 2.15
C SER A 144 2.41 -12.09 2.08
N LEU A 145 3.54 -12.15 1.37
CA LEU A 145 4.55 -13.18 1.52
C LEU A 145 5.56 -12.68 2.55
N ILE A 146 5.78 -13.44 3.61
CA ILE A 146 6.57 -13.04 4.77
C ILE A 146 7.76 -13.99 4.92
N ALA A 147 8.95 -13.47 5.17
CA ALA A 147 10.13 -14.30 5.43
C ALA A 147 10.00 -15.00 6.79
N PHE A 148 10.12 -16.33 6.80
CA PHE A 148 10.04 -17.16 7.99
C PHE A 148 11.25 -16.98 8.91
N GLU A 149 12.45 -16.82 8.36
CA GLU A 149 13.70 -16.70 9.12
C GLU A 149 14.61 -15.61 8.57
N ALA A 150 15.59 -15.22 9.37
CA ALA A 150 16.62 -14.30 8.95
C ALA A 150 17.72 -15.03 8.16
N GLY A 151 18.22 -14.40 7.10
CA GLY A 151 19.29 -14.97 6.27
C GLY A 151 19.46 -14.22 4.98
N GLU A 152 20.02 -14.90 3.97
CA GLU A 152 20.16 -14.40 2.61
C GLU A 152 19.21 -15.18 1.68
N SER A 153 18.44 -14.47 0.86
CA SER A 153 17.51 -15.07 -0.08
C SER A 153 18.26 -15.81 -1.18
N VAL A 154 17.81 -17.02 -1.48
CA VAL A 154 18.41 -17.86 -2.52
C VAL A 154 17.44 -18.16 -3.64
N THR A 155 17.96 -18.35 -4.85
CA THR A 155 17.17 -18.61 -6.07
C THR A 155 16.15 -19.74 -5.86
N TYR A 156 16.52 -20.83 -5.19
CA TYR A 156 15.64 -21.97 -4.96
C TYR A 156 14.45 -21.62 -4.03
N GLY A 157 14.71 -20.89 -2.95
CA GLY A 157 13.64 -20.45 -2.04
C GLY A 157 12.70 -19.44 -2.69
N LEU A 158 13.24 -18.49 -3.47
CA LEU A 158 12.46 -17.51 -4.22
C LEU A 158 11.64 -18.13 -5.34
N PHE A 159 12.17 -19.18 -6.01
CA PHE A 159 11.43 -19.90 -7.06
C PHE A 159 10.16 -20.54 -6.52
N ALA A 160 10.22 -21.15 -5.33
CA ALA A 160 9.03 -21.68 -4.68
C ALA A 160 8.08 -20.57 -4.18
N ALA A 161 8.62 -19.42 -3.78
CA ALA A 161 7.83 -18.28 -3.32
C ALA A 161 7.09 -17.56 -4.45
N GLN A 162 7.67 -17.45 -5.67
CA GLN A 162 7.03 -16.78 -6.81
C GLN A 162 5.76 -17.50 -7.30
N GLU A 163 5.61 -18.79 -7.04
CA GLU A 163 4.37 -19.53 -7.35
C GLU A 163 3.18 -19.06 -6.48
N ARG A 164 3.46 -18.40 -5.36
CA ARG A 164 2.45 -17.90 -4.42
C ARG A 164 2.04 -16.46 -4.71
N GLY A 165 2.86 -15.70 -5.44
CA GLY A 165 2.56 -14.31 -5.72
C GLY A 165 3.72 -13.53 -6.35
N THR A 166 3.68 -12.21 -6.20
CA THR A 166 4.67 -11.29 -6.76
C THR A 166 5.74 -10.98 -5.70
N LEU A 167 7.01 -11.20 -6.04
CA LEU A 167 8.13 -10.90 -5.15
C LEU A 167 8.54 -9.43 -5.23
N PHE A 168 9.05 -8.91 -4.11
CA PHE A 168 9.62 -7.56 -3.97
C PHE A 168 11.15 -7.58 -3.84
N ILE A 169 11.73 -8.77 -3.61
CA ILE A 169 13.16 -9.00 -3.43
C ILE A 169 13.71 -9.95 -4.48
N GLY A 170 14.99 -9.80 -4.78
CA GLY A 170 15.78 -10.71 -5.63
C GLY A 170 16.64 -11.67 -4.82
N PRO A 171 17.39 -12.58 -5.50
CA PRO A 171 18.36 -13.44 -4.85
C PRO A 171 19.57 -12.64 -4.34
N GLY A 172 20.14 -13.10 -3.21
CA GLY A 172 21.30 -12.46 -2.57
C GLY A 172 20.92 -11.29 -1.64
N GLU A 173 19.64 -11.03 -1.40
CA GLU A 173 19.21 -9.98 -0.48
C GLU A 173 19.10 -10.50 0.94
N ARG A 174 19.53 -9.68 1.91
CA ARG A 174 19.38 -9.99 3.34
C ARG A 174 17.93 -9.80 3.76
N VAL A 175 17.37 -10.82 4.41
CA VAL A 175 16.02 -10.81 4.96
C VAL A 175 16.07 -11.06 6.47
N TYR A 176 15.06 -10.56 7.18
CA TYR A 176 14.84 -10.84 8.59
C TYR A 176 13.49 -11.55 8.79
N ALA A 177 13.34 -12.30 9.86
CA ALA A 177 12.08 -12.97 10.18
C ALA A 177 10.94 -11.94 10.33
N GLY A 178 9.83 -12.16 9.63
CA GLY A 178 8.71 -11.22 9.57
C GLY A 178 8.84 -10.13 8.47
N MET A 179 9.91 -10.10 7.69
CA MET A 179 10.06 -9.17 6.57
C MET A 179 9.04 -9.49 5.47
N VAL A 180 8.33 -8.47 4.98
CA VAL A 180 7.45 -8.61 3.81
C VAL A 180 8.30 -8.67 2.56
N ILE A 181 8.32 -9.82 1.90
CA ILE A 181 9.15 -10.14 0.73
C ILE A 181 8.37 -10.19 -0.58
N GLY A 182 7.05 -10.09 -0.50
CA GLY A 182 6.18 -10.13 -1.68
C GLY A 182 4.70 -9.96 -1.33
N GLN A 183 3.89 -9.95 -2.38
CA GLN A 183 2.44 -9.89 -2.32
C GLN A 183 1.88 -11.27 -2.66
N ASN A 184 1.05 -11.85 -1.77
CA ASN A 184 0.39 -13.12 -2.03
C ASN A 184 -0.70 -12.93 -3.11
N GLY A 185 -0.92 -13.95 -3.94
CA GLY A 185 -2.06 -13.99 -4.87
C GLY A 185 -3.41 -14.20 -4.18
N LYS A 186 -3.42 -14.66 -2.91
CA LYS A 186 -4.60 -14.85 -2.06
C LYS A 186 -4.69 -13.78 -0.98
N ALA A 187 -5.82 -13.71 -0.28
CA ALA A 187 -6.06 -12.71 0.77
C ALA A 187 -5.26 -12.96 2.07
N GLU A 188 -4.75 -14.16 2.26
CA GLU A 188 -4.05 -14.59 3.49
C GLU A 188 -2.57 -14.25 3.44
N ASP A 189 -2.00 -13.88 4.58
CA ASP A 189 -0.55 -13.75 4.76
C ASP A 189 0.07 -15.15 4.89
N ILE A 190 1.21 -15.39 4.24
CA ILE A 190 1.90 -16.67 4.26
C ILE A 190 3.37 -16.47 4.61
N GLU A 191 3.86 -17.24 5.58
CA GLU A 191 5.28 -17.30 5.88
C GLU A 191 5.98 -18.32 4.98
N LEU A 192 7.10 -17.91 4.37
CA LEU A 192 7.88 -18.70 3.42
C LEU A 192 9.37 -18.65 3.76
N ASN A 193 10.05 -19.79 3.64
CA ASN A 193 11.49 -19.84 3.80
C ASN A 193 12.19 -19.57 2.45
N VAL A 194 12.64 -18.35 2.26
CA VAL A 194 13.38 -17.93 1.05
C VAL A 194 14.90 -18.14 1.15
N CYS A 195 15.39 -18.52 2.34
CA CYS A 195 16.81 -18.84 2.58
C CYS A 195 17.11 -20.32 2.33
N LYS A 196 16.09 -21.14 2.04
CA LYS A 196 16.23 -22.59 1.85
C LYS A 196 16.97 -22.91 0.56
N THR A 197 18.09 -23.61 0.69
CA THR A 197 18.84 -24.16 -0.44
C THR A 197 18.28 -25.50 -0.91
N LYS A 198 18.52 -25.86 -2.18
CA LYS A 198 18.18 -27.19 -2.70
C LYS A 198 19.06 -28.24 -2.01
N HIS A 199 18.45 -29.25 -1.37
CA HIS A 199 19.19 -30.41 -0.91
C HIS A 199 19.74 -31.18 -2.12
N LEU A 200 21.05 -31.31 -2.19
CA LEU A 200 21.69 -32.18 -3.19
C LEU A 200 21.40 -33.64 -2.84
N THR A 201 20.53 -34.27 -3.59
CA THR A 201 20.35 -35.73 -3.53
C THR A 201 21.29 -36.37 -4.52
N ASN A 202 22.01 -37.46 -4.10
CA ASN A 202 22.95 -38.22 -4.94
C ASN A 202 22.31 -38.99 -6.11
N THR A 203 21.06 -38.75 -6.43
CA THR A 203 20.36 -39.34 -7.55
C THR A 203 20.72 -38.57 -8.82
N ARG A 204 21.53 -39.17 -9.65
CA ARG A 204 21.77 -38.70 -11.02
C ARG A 204 20.48 -38.85 -11.82
N SER A 205 19.62 -37.86 -11.84
CA SER A 205 18.61 -37.71 -12.88
C SER A 205 19.28 -37.08 -14.08
N SER A 206 19.26 -37.77 -15.19
CA SER A 206 19.83 -37.34 -16.50
C SER A 206 18.96 -36.27 -17.21
N SER A 207 17.94 -35.73 -16.54
CA SER A 207 17.22 -34.58 -17.02
C SER A 207 17.93 -33.32 -16.55
N ALA A 208 18.37 -32.53 -17.54
CA ALA A 208 19.05 -31.25 -17.38
C ALA A 208 18.48 -30.47 -16.18
N ASP A 209 19.37 -29.90 -15.37
CA ASP A 209 19.01 -28.86 -14.40
C ASP A 209 18.42 -27.68 -15.20
N ASP A 210 17.11 -27.71 -15.40
CA ASP A 210 16.42 -26.55 -15.96
C ASP A 210 16.72 -25.35 -15.07
N ALA A 211 17.38 -24.36 -15.65
CA ALA A 211 17.76 -23.15 -14.95
C ALA A 211 16.49 -22.52 -14.36
N LEU A 212 16.43 -22.39 -13.03
CA LEU A 212 15.32 -21.79 -12.33
C LEU A 212 15.15 -20.34 -12.80
N LYS A 213 14.08 -20.06 -13.53
CA LYS A 213 13.77 -18.70 -14.01
C LYS A 213 12.98 -17.97 -12.95
N LEU A 214 13.55 -16.90 -12.41
CA LEU A 214 12.84 -15.97 -11.53
C LEU A 214 12.25 -14.83 -12.34
N THR A 215 11.01 -14.47 -12.02
CA THR A 215 10.41 -13.22 -12.49
C THR A 215 11.11 -12.06 -11.78
N PRO A 216 11.47 -10.97 -12.50
CA PRO A 216 12.06 -9.81 -11.85
C PRO A 216 11.19 -9.29 -10.69
N PRO A 217 11.80 -8.92 -9.55
CA PRO A 217 11.04 -8.41 -8.41
C PRO A 217 10.36 -7.10 -8.77
N LYS A 218 9.18 -6.88 -8.20
CA LYS A 218 8.47 -5.62 -8.31
C LYS A 218 9.11 -4.60 -7.38
N VAL A 219 9.80 -3.61 -7.95
CA VAL A 219 10.33 -2.49 -7.18
C VAL A 219 9.20 -1.53 -6.86
N LEU A 220 8.99 -1.27 -5.58
CA LEU A 220 8.01 -0.30 -5.10
C LEU A 220 8.71 1.06 -4.92
N SER A 221 8.09 2.11 -5.45
CA SER A 221 8.45 3.50 -5.12
C SER A 221 7.65 3.98 -3.91
N LEU A 222 8.11 5.07 -3.32
CA LEU A 222 7.37 5.79 -2.28
C LEU A 222 6.05 6.33 -2.82
#